data_48faaff38f5e3d7c9df6cc12297de84d
#
_entry.id   48faaff38f5e3d7c9df6cc12297de84d
#
_cell.length_a   1.000
_cell.length_b   1.000
_cell.length_c   1.000
_cell.angle_alpha   90.00
_cell.angle_beta   90.00
_cell.angle_gamma   90.00
#
_symmetry.space_group_name_H-M   'P 1'
#
loop_
_entity.id
_entity.type
_entity.pdbx_description
1 polymer ?
#
loop_
_entity_poly.entity_id
_entity_poly.type
_entity_poly.pdbx_seq_one_letter_code
_entity_poly.pdbx_strand_id
1 'polypeptide(L)'
;MSYRLTCYCSACNSPPGSTQTASGIPATEGVTVAVHRSKYQKNKEIYIEGVGSRRIQDKHGNSPNVIDIYVGNCSQCNCSRHPLSGKWVNVSGL
;
A
#
# COMPACT_ATOMS: atom_id res chain seq x y z
N MET A 1 3.58 8.54 14.97
CA MET A 1 4.70 8.41 14.04
C MET A 1 4.21 8.65 12.63
N SER A 2 4.96 9.43 11.85
CA SER A 2 4.56 9.79 10.50
C SER A 2 5.09 8.80 9.47
N TYR A 3 4.27 8.51 8.48
CA TYR A 3 4.62 7.66 7.35
C TYR A 3 4.36 8.41 6.06
N ARG A 4 5.22 8.19 5.07
CA ARG A 4 5.03 8.74 3.73
C ARG A 4 4.21 7.76 2.91
N LEU A 5 3.16 8.25 2.27
CA LEU A 5 2.32 7.43 1.41
C LEU A 5 2.90 7.38 0.00
N THR A 6 2.92 6.20 -0.56
CA THR A 6 3.11 5.98 -1.99
C THR A 6 1.91 5.19 -2.50
N CYS A 7 1.77 5.08 -3.79
CA CYS A 7 0.65 4.35 -4.39
C CYS A 7 1.18 3.35 -5.39
N TYR A 8 0.49 2.21 -5.50
CA TYR A 8 0.79 1.24 -6.55
C TYR A 8 -0.50 0.66 -7.11
N CYS A 9 -0.41 0.09 -8.28
CA CYS A 9 -1.56 -0.51 -8.97
C CYS A 9 -1.14 -1.83 -9.61
N SER A 10 -2.11 -2.55 -10.17
CA SER A 10 -1.82 -3.82 -10.82
C SER A 10 -0.82 -3.69 -11.97
N ALA A 11 -0.83 -2.57 -12.70
CA ALA A 11 0.12 -2.33 -13.78
C ALA A 11 1.57 -2.19 -13.28
N CYS A 12 1.77 -1.86 -11.99
CA CYS A 12 3.09 -1.76 -11.38
C CYS A 12 3.65 -3.12 -10.96
N ASN A 13 2.83 -4.14 -10.92
CA ASN A 13 3.23 -5.45 -10.43
C ASN A 13 3.97 -6.24 -11.51
N SER A 14 4.66 -7.30 -11.10
CA SER A 14 5.37 -8.20 -12.00
C SER A 14 4.80 -9.62 -11.85
N PRO A 15 4.15 -10.16 -12.90
CA PRO A 15 3.92 -9.52 -14.20
C PRO A 15 2.88 -8.38 -14.10
N PRO A 16 2.91 -7.41 -15.04
CA PRO A 16 1.92 -6.34 -15.05
C PRO A 16 0.49 -6.89 -15.06
N GLY A 17 -0.38 -6.29 -14.25
CA GLY A 17 -1.75 -6.76 -14.10
C GLY A 17 -1.95 -7.78 -13.00
N SER A 18 -0.88 -8.28 -12.38
CA SER A 18 -0.98 -9.22 -11.26
C SER A 18 -1.57 -8.53 -10.03
N THR A 19 -2.46 -9.26 -9.33
CA THR A 19 -3.00 -8.83 -8.04
C THR A 19 -2.47 -9.66 -6.89
N GLN A 20 -1.44 -10.46 -7.09
CA GLN A 20 -0.85 -11.30 -6.05
C GLN A 20 -0.16 -10.43 -5.00
N THR A 21 -0.32 -10.81 -3.73
CA THR A 21 0.32 -10.15 -2.60
C THR A 21 1.07 -11.17 -1.75
N ALA A 22 1.92 -10.66 -0.84
CA ALA A 22 2.68 -11.51 0.08
C ALA A 22 1.77 -12.35 0.98
N SER A 23 0.56 -11.87 1.27
CA SER A 23 -0.40 -12.60 2.10
C SER A 23 -1.11 -13.74 1.38
N GLY A 24 -1.05 -13.77 0.06
CA GLY A 24 -1.86 -14.68 -0.75
C GLY A 24 -3.28 -14.17 -0.99
N ILE A 25 -3.67 -13.05 -0.40
CA ILE A 25 -4.96 -12.41 -0.61
C ILE A 25 -4.82 -11.45 -1.79
N PRO A 26 -5.67 -11.53 -2.82
CA PRO A 26 -5.55 -10.61 -3.96
C PRO A 26 -5.64 -9.15 -3.53
N ALA A 27 -4.80 -8.30 -4.12
CA ALA A 27 -4.81 -6.87 -3.84
C ALA A 27 -6.17 -6.28 -4.22
N THR A 28 -6.75 -5.49 -3.31
CA THR A 28 -8.09 -4.93 -3.48
C THR A 28 -8.04 -3.43 -3.19
N GLU A 29 -8.51 -2.64 -4.13
CA GLU A 29 -8.61 -1.19 -3.93
C GLU A 29 -9.51 -0.88 -2.74
N GLY A 30 -9.10 0.05 -1.90
CA GLY A 30 -9.83 0.40 -0.69
C GLY A 30 -9.51 -0.50 0.51
N VAL A 31 -8.73 -1.54 0.33
CA VAL A 31 -8.40 -2.52 1.37
C VAL A 31 -6.90 -2.70 1.55
N THR A 32 -6.18 -2.97 0.48
CA THR A 32 -4.80 -3.47 0.54
C THR A 32 -3.79 -2.35 0.65
N VAL A 33 -2.86 -2.49 1.60
CA VAL A 33 -1.64 -1.69 1.65
C VAL A 33 -0.44 -2.61 1.81
N ALA A 34 0.72 -2.14 1.36
CA ALA A 34 2.01 -2.77 1.58
C ALA A 34 2.80 -1.95 2.58
N VAL A 35 3.35 -2.60 3.60
CA VAL A 35 4.24 -1.97 4.57
C VAL A 35 5.64 -2.55 4.40
N HIS A 36 6.64 -1.90 5.03
CA HIS A 36 7.98 -2.45 5.02
C HIS A 36 7.96 -3.87 5.61
N ARG A 37 8.75 -4.76 5.02
CA ARG A 37 8.79 -6.18 5.43
C ARG A 37 9.05 -6.38 6.92
N SER A 38 9.77 -5.44 7.56
CA SER A 38 10.04 -5.52 9.00
C SER A 38 8.81 -5.26 9.87
N LYS A 39 7.77 -4.68 9.30
CA LYS A 39 6.51 -4.33 10.00
C LYS A 39 5.33 -5.17 9.53
N TYR A 40 5.58 -6.13 8.65
CA TYR A 40 4.51 -6.93 8.06
C TYR A 40 3.84 -7.81 9.10
N GLN A 41 2.52 -7.71 9.19
CA GLN A 41 1.66 -8.59 9.98
C GLN A 41 0.46 -8.92 9.09
N LYS A 42 0.37 -10.17 8.68
CA LYS A 42 -0.61 -10.60 7.68
C LYS A 42 -2.04 -10.20 8.07
N ASN A 43 -2.67 -9.46 7.19
CA ASN A 43 -4.09 -9.04 7.26
C ASN A 43 -4.44 -8.21 8.49
N LYS A 44 -3.46 -7.58 9.13
CA LYS A 44 -3.71 -6.70 10.26
C LYS A 44 -4.37 -5.41 9.79
N GLU A 45 -5.40 -4.97 10.50
CA GLU A 45 -6.06 -3.70 10.22
C GLU A 45 -5.27 -2.55 10.84
N ILE A 46 -5.07 -1.49 10.05
CA ILE A 46 -4.48 -0.22 10.49
C ILE A 46 -5.38 0.92 10.06
N TYR A 47 -5.21 2.07 10.73
CA TYR A 47 -5.93 3.29 10.36
C TYR A 47 -4.92 4.34 9.87
N ILE A 48 -5.17 4.87 8.68
CA ILE A 48 -4.30 5.84 8.01
C ILE A 48 -5.03 7.18 7.95
N GLU A 49 -4.45 8.20 8.59
CA GLU A 49 -5.03 9.54 8.63
C GLU A 49 -5.30 10.06 7.20
N GLY A 50 -6.52 10.52 6.97
CA GLY A 50 -6.93 11.04 5.66
C GLY A 50 -7.27 9.98 4.62
N VAL A 51 -7.11 8.72 4.95
CA VAL A 51 -7.38 7.59 4.03
C VAL A 51 -8.45 6.67 4.61
N GLY A 52 -8.34 6.30 5.89
CA GLY A 52 -9.25 5.39 6.56
C GLY A 52 -8.60 4.07 6.90
N SER A 53 -9.42 3.09 7.23
CA SER A 53 -8.95 1.74 7.58
C SER A 53 -8.46 1.00 6.35
N ARG A 54 -7.34 0.28 6.52
CA ARG A 54 -6.77 -0.56 5.48
C ARG A 54 -6.22 -1.83 6.13
N ARG A 55 -5.94 -2.86 5.31
CA ARG A 55 -5.35 -4.09 5.79
C ARG A 55 -3.97 -4.29 5.21
N ILE A 56 -3.04 -4.72 6.06
CA ILE A 56 -1.68 -5.07 5.65
C ILE A 56 -1.74 -6.42 4.96
N GLN A 57 -1.69 -6.43 3.64
CA GLN A 57 -1.78 -7.65 2.85
C GLN A 57 -0.55 -7.87 1.98
N ASP A 58 0.34 -6.89 1.94
CA ASP A 58 1.56 -6.98 1.14
C ASP A 58 2.71 -6.31 1.87
N LYS A 59 3.92 -6.50 1.36
CA LYS A 59 5.14 -5.95 1.95
C LYS A 59 6.07 -5.45 0.85
N HIS A 60 6.92 -4.48 1.22
CA HIS A 60 7.91 -3.92 0.30
C HIS A 60 9.27 -3.82 0.99
N GLY A 61 10.30 -3.60 0.20
CA GLY A 61 11.68 -3.48 0.67
C GLY A 61 12.22 -2.05 0.64
N ASN A 62 11.37 -1.04 0.52
CA ASN A 62 11.77 0.36 0.48
C ASN A 62 12.10 0.87 1.89
N SER A 63 11.80 2.13 2.19
CA SER A 63 12.02 2.69 3.52
C SER A 63 10.99 2.15 4.53
N PRO A 64 11.38 1.90 5.80
CA PRO A 64 10.43 1.51 6.85
C PRO A 64 9.34 2.53 7.11
N ASN A 65 9.54 3.79 6.72
CA ASN A 65 8.57 4.87 6.93
C ASN A 65 7.61 5.06 5.76
N VAL A 66 7.58 4.13 4.81
CA VAL A 66 6.70 4.22 3.64
C VAL A 66 5.59 3.19 3.74
N ILE A 67 4.37 3.64 3.45
CA ILE A 67 3.21 2.76 3.25
C ILE A 67 2.77 2.92 1.80
N ASP A 68 2.69 1.80 1.09
CA ASP A 68 2.33 1.77 -0.31
C ASP A 68 0.87 1.35 -0.44
N ILE A 69 0.04 2.26 -0.93
CA ILE A 69 -1.41 2.07 -1.01
C ILE A 69 -1.77 1.50 -2.38
N TYR A 70 -2.49 0.38 -2.38
CA TYR A 70 -3.00 -0.19 -3.61
C TYR A 70 -4.19 0.63 -4.11
N VAL A 71 -4.08 1.20 -5.30
CA VAL A 71 -5.09 2.09 -5.87
C VAL A 71 -5.84 1.47 -7.05
N GLY A 72 -5.79 0.15 -7.16
CA GLY A 72 -6.52 -0.56 -8.21
C GLY A 72 -5.74 -0.61 -9.51
N ASN A 73 -6.37 -0.24 -10.59
CA ASN A 73 -5.75 -0.25 -11.92
C ASN A 73 -5.51 1.17 -12.40
N CYS A 74 -4.26 1.52 -12.61
CA CYS A 74 -3.90 2.80 -13.22
C CYS A 74 -3.19 2.54 -14.55
N SER A 75 -3.39 3.47 -15.48
CA SER A 75 -2.77 3.38 -16.80
C SER A 75 -1.25 3.47 -16.67
N GLN A 76 -0.54 2.47 -17.18
CA GLN A 76 0.92 2.49 -17.29
C GLN A 76 1.66 2.81 -15.97
N CYS A 77 1.11 2.35 -14.85
CA CYS A 77 1.75 2.56 -13.55
C CYS A 77 2.00 4.04 -13.22
N ASN A 78 1.00 4.89 -13.43
CA ASN A 78 1.09 6.32 -13.15
C ASN A 78 0.72 6.68 -11.70
N CYS A 79 1.02 5.80 -10.76
CA CYS A 79 0.57 5.95 -9.37
C CYS A 79 1.20 7.15 -8.65
N SER A 80 2.36 7.62 -9.10
CA SER A 80 3.00 8.81 -8.52
C SER A 80 2.15 10.08 -8.70
N ARG A 81 1.19 10.06 -9.62
CA ARG A 81 0.27 11.17 -9.84
C ARG A 81 -0.99 11.08 -8.99
N HIS A 82 -1.16 10.01 -8.23
CA HIS A 82 -2.32 9.86 -7.37
C HIS A 82 -2.27 10.92 -6.27
N PRO A 83 -3.44 11.53 -5.89
CA PRO A 83 -3.46 12.59 -4.87
C PRO A 83 -2.86 12.21 -3.53
N LEU A 84 -2.86 10.93 -3.17
CA LEU A 84 -2.29 10.46 -1.90
C LEU A 84 -0.77 10.30 -1.96
N SER A 85 -0.19 10.23 -3.14
CA SER A 85 1.25 9.97 -3.30
C SER A 85 2.08 11.11 -2.72
N GLY A 86 3.06 10.77 -1.88
CA GLY A 86 3.99 11.73 -1.29
C GLY A 86 3.49 12.41 -0.02
N LYS A 87 2.28 12.16 0.42
CA LYS A 87 1.77 12.75 1.67
C LYS A 87 2.39 12.09 2.90
N TRP A 88 2.65 12.91 3.92
CA TRP A 88 3.07 12.42 5.25
C TRP A 88 1.86 12.45 6.17
N VAL A 89 1.58 11.33 6.81
CA VAL A 89 0.38 11.15 7.63
C VAL A 89 0.70 10.33 8.87
N ASN A 90 -0.16 10.43 9.88
CA ASN A 90 -0.10 9.57 11.04
C ASN A 90 -0.83 8.26 10.76
N VAL A 91 -0.32 7.17 11.34
CA VAL A 91 -0.90 5.84 11.19
C VAL A 91 -1.02 5.18 12.55
N SER A 92 -2.19 4.62 12.82
CA SER A 92 -2.47 3.87 14.05
C SER A 92 -2.49 2.37 13.75
N GLY A 93 -1.97 1.58 14.67
CA GLY A 93 -1.99 0.12 14.54
C GLY A 93 -0.69 -0.49 14.03
N LEU A 94 0.27 0.32 13.68
CA LEU A 94 1.60 -0.17 13.31
C LEU A 94 2.53 -0.20 14.50
#